data_80c9a2abbd298597d717e8a363f87774
#
_entry.id   80c9a2abbd298597d717e8a363f87774
#
_cell.length_a   1.000
_cell.length_b   1.000
_cell.length_c   1.000
_cell.angle_alpha   90.00
_cell.angle_beta   90.00
_cell.angle_gamma   90.00
#
_symmetry.space_group_name_H-M   'P 1'
#
loop_
_entity.id
_entity.type
_entity.pdbx_description
1 polymer ?
#
loop_
_entity_poly.entity_id
_entity_poly.type
_entity_poly.pdbx_seq_one_letter_code
_entity_poly.pdbx_strand_id
1 'polypeptide(L)'
;MPELDRIDLKILDLLQRQGRMSMTELGERVGLSTSPCSERVRRLERQRVITGYHAQVDPHALGRTLLVFVEITLSEKSKSIFEAVRREIEHMPEVIECHLVSGSFDYLVKARLAAMADYRELLGSLLDKLPVPAQSHSYVVMEEVKDSRVIPVDGL
;
A
#
# COMPACT_ATOMS: atom_id res chain seq x y z
N MET A 1 3.33 4.61 21.53
CA MET A 1 3.41 3.43 20.65
C MET A 1 3.03 2.21 21.46
N PRO A 2 2.32 1.21 20.92
CA PRO A 2 2.12 -0.06 21.63
C PRO A 2 3.48 -0.70 21.92
N GLU A 3 3.65 -1.19 23.14
CA GLU A 3 4.86 -1.92 23.52
C GLU A 3 4.74 -3.35 22.96
N LEU A 4 5.64 -3.70 22.03
CA LEU A 4 5.68 -5.00 21.38
C LEU A 4 6.81 -5.83 21.97
N ASP A 5 6.49 -7.02 22.48
CA ASP A 5 7.49 -7.95 22.95
C ASP A 5 8.05 -8.82 21.78
N ARG A 6 9.09 -9.60 22.07
CA ARG A 6 9.74 -10.47 21.09
C ARG A 6 8.77 -11.49 20.45
N ILE A 7 7.78 -11.95 21.19
CA ILE A 7 6.78 -12.89 20.68
C ILE A 7 5.83 -12.18 19.73
N ASP A 8 5.40 -10.96 20.06
CA ASP A 8 4.57 -10.14 19.18
C ASP A 8 5.28 -9.84 17.85
N LEU A 9 6.56 -9.48 17.91
CA LEU A 9 7.37 -9.27 16.71
C LEU A 9 7.43 -10.51 15.82
N LYS A 10 7.62 -11.69 16.44
CA LYS A 10 7.65 -12.97 15.72
C LYS A 10 6.28 -13.33 15.11
N ILE A 11 5.18 -13.05 15.81
CA ILE A 11 3.83 -13.18 15.27
C ILE A 11 3.65 -12.29 14.03
N LEU A 12 4.06 -11.02 14.12
CA LEU A 12 3.96 -10.06 13.02
C LEU A 12 4.79 -10.49 11.81
N ASP A 13 6.03 -10.96 12.00
CA ASP A 13 6.86 -11.45 10.89
C ASP A 13 6.21 -12.64 10.17
N LEU A 14 5.70 -13.62 10.93
CA LEU A 14 5.04 -14.80 10.36
C LEU A 14 3.76 -14.44 9.62
N LEU A 15 2.89 -13.62 10.20
CA LEU A 15 1.62 -13.24 9.59
C LEU A 15 1.77 -12.33 8.37
N GLN A 16 2.80 -11.49 8.30
CA GLN A 16 3.12 -10.74 7.09
C GLN A 16 3.44 -11.63 5.90
N ARG A 17 4.08 -12.78 6.14
CA ARG A 17 4.48 -13.73 5.10
C ARG A 17 3.39 -14.73 4.76
N GLN A 18 2.58 -15.11 5.76
CA GLN A 18 1.53 -16.11 5.63
C GLN A 18 0.29 -15.72 6.44
N GLY A 19 -0.49 -14.78 5.91
CA GLY A 19 -1.67 -14.22 6.59
C GLY A 19 -2.81 -15.21 6.84
N ARG A 20 -2.78 -16.42 6.25
CA ARG A 20 -3.76 -17.48 6.45
C ARG A 20 -3.27 -18.60 7.38
N MET A 21 -2.16 -18.39 8.10
CA MET A 21 -1.67 -19.36 9.10
C MET A 21 -2.71 -19.58 10.19
N SER A 22 -2.97 -20.84 10.57
CA SER A 22 -3.88 -21.14 11.67
C SER A 22 -3.31 -20.69 13.00
N MET A 23 -4.17 -20.38 13.98
CA MET A 23 -3.71 -19.99 15.34
C MET A 23 -2.95 -21.12 16.04
N THR A 24 -3.24 -22.38 15.72
CA THR A 24 -2.51 -23.54 16.23
C THR A 24 -1.09 -23.57 15.67
N GLU A 25 -0.94 -23.48 14.35
CA GLU A 25 0.37 -23.45 13.70
C GLU A 25 1.18 -22.22 14.12
N LEU A 26 0.55 -21.05 14.19
CA LEU A 26 1.21 -19.82 14.64
C LEU A 26 1.71 -19.98 16.09
N GLY A 27 0.87 -20.55 16.99
CA GLY A 27 1.24 -20.82 18.37
C GLY A 27 2.48 -21.71 18.46
N GLU A 28 2.50 -22.83 17.75
CA GLU A 28 3.64 -23.75 17.68
C GLU A 28 4.93 -23.03 17.26
N ARG A 29 4.85 -22.20 16.21
CA ARG A 29 6.02 -21.46 15.69
C ARG A 29 6.55 -20.40 16.65
N VAL A 30 5.68 -19.80 17.48
CA VAL A 30 6.09 -18.78 18.46
C VAL A 30 6.30 -19.34 19.87
N GLY A 31 6.07 -20.65 20.08
CA GLY A 31 6.25 -21.30 21.38
C GLY A 31 5.10 -21.05 22.36
N LEU A 32 3.87 -20.90 21.87
CA LEU A 32 2.66 -20.70 22.65
C LEU A 32 1.61 -21.78 22.32
N SER A 33 0.71 -22.05 23.29
CA SER A 33 -0.53 -22.75 22.97
C SER A 33 -1.50 -21.85 22.21
N THR A 34 -2.51 -22.44 21.57
CA THR A 34 -3.44 -21.74 20.66
C THR A 34 -4.16 -20.57 21.33
N SER A 35 -4.61 -20.73 22.59
CA SER A 35 -5.39 -19.69 23.27
C SER A 35 -4.60 -18.39 23.55
N PRO A 36 -3.43 -18.41 24.21
CA PRO A 36 -2.63 -17.20 24.41
C PRO A 36 -2.10 -16.62 23.08
N CYS A 37 -1.85 -17.45 22.07
CA CYS A 37 -1.48 -16.95 20.74
C CYS A 37 -2.64 -16.15 20.12
N SER A 38 -3.85 -16.69 20.13
CA SER A 38 -5.05 -16.00 19.64
C SER A 38 -5.32 -14.68 20.37
N GLU A 39 -5.12 -14.65 21.70
CA GLU A 39 -5.32 -13.42 22.47
C GLU A 39 -4.32 -12.34 22.11
N ARG A 40 -3.05 -12.70 21.85
CA ARG A 40 -2.04 -11.77 21.35
C ARG A 40 -2.40 -11.19 19.99
N VAL A 41 -2.80 -12.04 19.04
CA VAL A 41 -3.22 -11.60 17.69
C VAL A 41 -4.40 -10.63 17.81
N ARG A 42 -5.45 -10.98 18.58
CA ARG A 42 -6.59 -10.08 18.80
C ARG A 42 -6.18 -8.75 19.46
N ARG A 43 -5.21 -8.75 20.37
CA ARG A 43 -4.67 -7.52 20.96
C ARG A 43 -3.99 -6.67 19.89
N LEU A 44 -3.14 -7.24 19.03
CA LEU A 44 -2.47 -6.53 17.94
C LEU A 44 -3.47 -5.95 16.92
N GLU A 45 -4.55 -6.66 16.64
CA GLU A 45 -5.66 -6.18 15.80
C GLU A 45 -6.42 -5.01 16.47
N ARG A 46 -6.80 -5.13 17.73
CA ARG A 46 -7.47 -4.05 18.49
C ARG A 46 -6.61 -2.80 18.58
N GLN A 47 -5.30 -2.96 18.73
CA GLN A 47 -4.33 -1.86 18.77
C GLN A 47 -3.98 -1.29 17.40
N ARG A 48 -4.58 -1.82 16.32
CA ARG A 48 -4.29 -1.41 14.94
C ARG A 48 -2.83 -1.59 14.54
N VAL A 49 -2.09 -2.49 15.18
CA VAL A 49 -0.76 -2.94 14.73
C VAL A 49 -0.93 -3.85 13.52
N ILE A 50 -1.89 -4.79 13.59
CA ILE A 50 -2.39 -5.51 12.41
C ILE A 50 -3.59 -4.70 11.89
N THR A 51 -3.47 -4.16 10.70
CA THR A 51 -4.49 -3.31 10.07
C THR A 51 -5.45 -4.09 9.18
N GLY A 52 -5.11 -5.33 8.82
CA GLY A 52 -5.94 -6.19 8.00
C GLY A 52 -5.16 -7.37 7.40
N TYR A 53 -5.88 -8.23 6.71
CA TYR A 53 -5.35 -9.38 5.96
C TYR A 53 -5.83 -9.28 4.52
N HIS A 54 -4.91 -9.30 3.57
CA HIS A 54 -5.22 -9.14 2.16
C HIS A 54 -4.63 -10.28 1.34
N ALA A 55 -5.39 -10.77 0.37
CA ALA A 55 -4.85 -11.67 -0.63
C ALA A 55 -3.88 -10.90 -1.55
N GLN A 56 -2.73 -11.48 -1.79
CA GLN A 56 -1.87 -11.04 -2.89
C GLN A 56 -2.42 -11.67 -4.18
N VAL A 57 -2.75 -10.84 -5.16
CA VAL A 57 -3.34 -11.27 -6.43
C VAL A 57 -2.36 -10.99 -7.55
N ASP A 58 -2.16 -11.96 -8.45
CA ASP A 58 -1.35 -11.78 -9.64
C ASP A 58 -2.05 -10.80 -10.61
N PRO A 59 -1.45 -9.64 -10.89
CA PRO A 59 -2.04 -8.66 -11.79
C PRO A 59 -2.14 -9.16 -13.24
N HIS A 60 -1.28 -10.11 -13.66
CA HIS A 60 -1.37 -10.73 -14.98
C HIS A 60 -2.65 -11.55 -15.11
N ALA A 61 -3.03 -12.29 -14.06
CA ALA A 61 -4.30 -13.04 -14.03
C ALA A 61 -5.54 -12.14 -14.16
N LEU A 62 -5.42 -10.87 -13.75
CA LEU A 62 -6.48 -9.87 -13.88
C LEU A 62 -6.37 -9.02 -15.17
N GLY A 63 -5.41 -9.30 -16.05
CA GLY A 63 -5.14 -8.48 -17.23
C GLY A 63 -4.65 -7.06 -16.93
N ARG A 64 -4.16 -6.81 -15.70
CA ARG A 64 -3.65 -5.49 -15.24
C ARG A 64 -2.13 -5.46 -15.26
N THR A 65 -1.53 -5.64 -16.45
CA THR A 65 -0.10 -5.85 -16.62
C THR A 65 0.73 -4.57 -16.68
N LEU A 66 0.10 -3.44 -17.04
CA LEU A 66 0.79 -2.16 -17.13
C LEU A 66 0.90 -1.49 -15.78
N LEU A 67 2.11 -1.32 -15.29
CA LEU A 67 2.43 -0.57 -14.08
C LEU A 67 3.06 0.77 -14.47
N VAL A 68 2.51 1.87 -13.94
CA VAL A 68 3.01 3.23 -14.20
C VAL A 68 3.17 3.98 -12.90
N PHE A 69 4.28 4.72 -12.78
CA PHE A 69 4.44 5.75 -11.76
C PHE A 69 4.24 7.13 -12.41
N VAL A 70 3.55 8.02 -11.71
CA VAL A 70 3.31 9.39 -12.16
C VAL A 70 3.73 10.36 -11.06
N GLU A 71 4.68 11.22 -11.37
CA GLU A 71 4.99 12.40 -10.57
C GLU A 71 4.03 13.52 -10.93
N ILE A 72 3.50 14.22 -9.92
CA ILE A 72 2.63 15.37 -10.10
C ILE A 72 3.21 16.55 -9.35
N THR A 73 3.35 17.67 -10.04
CA THR A 73 3.75 18.95 -9.46
C THR A 73 2.60 19.94 -9.61
N LEU A 74 2.06 20.40 -8.48
CA LEU A 74 0.97 21.37 -8.46
C LEU A 74 1.51 22.79 -8.66
N SER A 75 0.77 23.63 -9.37
CA SER A 75 1.11 25.05 -9.54
C SER A 75 0.99 25.86 -8.25
N GLU A 76 0.10 25.43 -7.34
CA GLU A 76 -0.15 26.05 -6.04
C GLU A 76 -0.22 24.99 -4.95
N LYS A 77 0.18 25.37 -3.72
CA LYS A 77 0.27 24.46 -2.57
C LYS A 77 -0.41 25.08 -1.36
N SER A 78 -1.45 24.42 -0.88
CA SER A 78 -2.12 24.77 0.39
C SER A 78 -2.74 23.52 0.99
N LYS A 79 -3.10 23.59 2.27
CA LYS A 79 -3.78 22.48 2.96
C LYS A 79 -5.08 22.09 2.26
N SER A 80 -5.88 23.07 1.84
CA SER A 80 -7.15 22.83 1.15
C SER A 80 -6.96 22.16 -0.22
N ILE A 81 -5.91 22.54 -0.96
CA ILE A 81 -5.55 21.93 -2.24
C ILE A 81 -5.14 20.47 -2.01
N PHE A 82 -4.30 20.18 -1.03
CA PHE A 82 -3.89 18.79 -0.72
C PHE A 82 -5.07 17.92 -0.27
N GLU A 83 -6.02 18.47 0.50
CA GLU A 83 -7.25 17.76 0.88
C GLU A 83 -8.17 17.49 -0.33
N ALA A 84 -8.25 18.41 -1.29
CA ALA A 84 -9.01 18.22 -2.52
C ALA A 84 -8.37 17.15 -3.41
N VAL A 85 -7.05 17.19 -3.63
CA VAL A 85 -6.32 16.16 -4.38
C VAL A 85 -6.53 14.77 -3.77
N ARG A 86 -6.44 14.65 -2.44
CA ARG A 86 -6.68 13.38 -1.74
C ARG A 86 -8.04 12.81 -2.06
N ARG A 87 -9.10 13.61 -1.97
CA ARG A 87 -10.47 13.15 -2.24
C ARG A 87 -10.65 12.64 -3.66
N GLU A 88 -10.04 13.32 -4.65
CA GLU A 88 -10.15 12.89 -6.04
C GLU A 88 -9.42 11.55 -6.26
N ILE A 89 -8.21 11.42 -5.74
CA ILE A 89 -7.40 10.20 -5.91
C ILE A 89 -8.01 8.98 -5.19
N GLU A 90 -8.62 9.16 -4.03
CA GLU A 90 -9.30 8.08 -3.28
C GLU A 90 -10.45 7.42 -4.08
N HIS A 91 -10.99 8.10 -5.10
CA HIS A 91 -12.06 7.59 -5.95
C HIS A 91 -11.57 7.01 -7.30
N MET A 92 -10.26 6.90 -7.51
CA MET A 92 -9.65 6.34 -8.73
C MET A 92 -9.21 4.88 -8.49
N PRO A 93 -9.97 3.88 -8.95
CA PRO A 93 -9.66 2.48 -8.67
C PRO A 93 -8.37 1.98 -9.33
N GLU A 94 -7.93 2.63 -10.41
CA GLU A 94 -6.68 2.30 -11.09
C GLU A 94 -5.45 2.75 -10.29
N VAL A 95 -5.61 3.75 -9.42
CA VAL A 95 -4.55 4.22 -8.52
C VAL A 95 -4.48 3.30 -7.32
N ILE A 96 -3.38 2.57 -7.21
CA ILE A 96 -3.17 1.60 -6.13
C ILE A 96 -2.34 2.16 -4.97
N GLU A 97 -1.54 3.19 -5.23
CA GLU A 97 -0.79 3.93 -4.20
C GLU A 97 -0.68 5.41 -4.60
N CYS A 98 -0.74 6.30 -3.62
CA CYS A 98 -0.45 7.71 -3.80
C CYS A 98 0.22 8.28 -2.56
N HIS A 99 1.33 8.96 -2.75
CA HIS A 99 2.14 9.54 -1.67
C HIS A 99 2.36 11.03 -1.91
N LEU A 100 2.04 11.86 -0.90
CA LEU A 100 2.55 13.22 -0.84
C LEU A 100 4.01 13.15 -0.40
N VAL A 101 4.91 13.71 -1.18
CA VAL A 101 6.35 13.60 -0.96
C VAL A 101 6.99 14.97 -0.80
N SER A 102 8.15 15.00 -0.16
CA SER A 102 9.03 16.19 -0.14
C SER A 102 10.05 16.06 -1.27
N GLY A 103 10.23 17.10 -2.06
CA GLY A 103 11.21 17.08 -3.16
C GLY A 103 10.84 17.98 -4.33
N SER A 104 11.22 17.58 -5.54
CA SER A 104 11.00 18.32 -6.78
C SER A 104 9.57 18.27 -7.30
N PHE A 105 8.77 17.34 -6.84
CA PHE A 105 7.35 17.17 -7.16
C PHE A 105 6.55 16.94 -5.88
N ASP A 106 5.22 16.95 -5.96
CA ASP A 106 4.33 16.89 -4.80
C ASP A 106 3.76 15.51 -4.55
N TYR A 107 3.34 14.80 -5.59
CA TYR A 107 2.73 13.48 -5.46
C TYR A 107 3.44 12.45 -6.33
N LEU A 108 3.64 11.27 -5.76
CA LEU A 108 3.99 10.06 -6.48
C LEU A 108 2.78 9.13 -6.49
N VAL A 109 2.24 8.90 -7.66
CA VAL A 109 1.09 8.01 -7.92
C VAL A 109 1.58 6.72 -8.53
N LYS A 110 1.10 5.57 -8.04
CA LYS A 110 1.31 4.26 -8.64
C LYS A 110 -0.02 3.75 -9.18
N ALA A 111 -0.08 3.48 -10.46
CA ALA A 111 -1.30 3.02 -11.12
C ALA A 111 -1.07 1.69 -11.85
N ARG A 112 -2.10 0.84 -11.86
CA ARG A 112 -2.09 -0.46 -12.53
C ARG A 112 -3.24 -0.57 -13.50
N LEU A 113 -2.94 -0.89 -14.77
CA LEU A 113 -3.84 -0.76 -15.91
C LEU A 113 -3.69 -1.97 -16.85
N ALA A 114 -4.64 -2.14 -17.76
CA ALA A 114 -4.55 -3.19 -18.78
C ALA A 114 -3.68 -2.76 -19.98
N ALA A 115 -3.80 -1.50 -20.43
CA ALA A 115 -3.13 -1.03 -21.63
C ALA A 115 -2.72 0.46 -21.57
N MET A 116 -1.89 0.89 -22.51
CA MET A 116 -1.49 2.29 -22.66
C MET A 116 -2.65 3.23 -23.02
N ALA A 117 -3.73 2.71 -23.62
CA ALA A 117 -4.94 3.49 -23.87
C ALA A 117 -5.59 3.91 -22.55
N ASP A 118 -5.77 2.95 -21.62
CA ASP A 118 -6.35 3.19 -20.30
C ASP A 118 -5.48 4.18 -19.49
N TYR A 119 -4.15 4.11 -19.67
CA TYR A 119 -3.25 5.05 -19.04
C TYR A 119 -3.47 6.49 -19.50
N ARG A 120 -3.67 6.71 -20.80
CA ARG A 120 -3.96 8.06 -21.32
C ARG A 120 -5.27 8.61 -20.79
N GLU A 121 -6.29 7.77 -20.67
CA GLU A 121 -7.58 8.15 -20.06
C GLU A 121 -7.44 8.47 -18.58
N LEU A 122 -6.70 7.64 -17.83
CA LEU A 122 -6.41 7.88 -16.42
C LEU A 122 -5.68 9.20 -16.23
N LEU A 123 -4.61 9.46 -16.99
CA LEU A 123 -3.81 10.67 -16.86
C LEU A 123 -4.65 11.92 -17.17
N GLY A 124 -5.44 11.90 -18.25
CA GLY A 124 -6.36 12.98 -18.58
C GLY A 124 -7.36 13.24 -17.45
N SER A 125 -8.07 12.19 -17.00
CA SER A 125 -9.03 12.28 -15.91
C SER A 125 -8.38 12.74 -14.59
N LEU A 126 -7.17 12.29 -14.29
CA LEU A 126 -6.44 12.69 -13.10
C LEU A 126 -6.12 14.18 -13.13
N LEU A 127 -5.52 14.68 -14.21
CA LEU A 127 -5.13 16.09 -14.33
C LEU A 127 -6.35 17.03 -14.37
N ASP A 128 -7.42 16.62 -15.04
CA ASP A 128 -8.68 17.41 -15.13
C ASP A 128 -9.39 17.54 -13.77
N LYS A 129 -9.26 16.56 -12.89
CA LYS A 129 -9.90 16.57 -11.56
C LYS A 129 -9.06 17.29 -10.49
N LEU A 130 -7.81 17.63 -10.79
CA LEU A 130 -7.00 18.38 -9.83
C LEU A 130 -7.55 19.80 -9.61
N PRO A 131 -7.53 20.30 -8.37
CA PRO A 131 -8.12 21.62 -8.03
C PRO A 131 -7.31 22.81 -8.60
N VAL A 132 -6.10 22.56 -9.07
CA VAL A 132 -5.17 23.56 -9.64
C VAL A 132 -4.43 22.94 -10.82
N PRO A 133 -3.91 23.75 -11.75
CA PRO A 133 -3.04 23.27 -12.82
C PRO A 133 -1.84 22.48 -12.29
N ALA A 134 -1.47 21.42 -12.97
CA ALA A 134 -0.36 20.57 -12.57
C ALA A 134 0.49 20.14 -13.78
N GLN A 135 1.74 19.85 -13.51
CA GLN A 135 2.64 19.15 -14.43
C GLN A 135 2.77 17.70 -14.00
N SER A 136 2.96 16.80 -14.95
CA SER A 136 3.16 15.37 -14.66
C SER A 136 4.33 14.80 -15.47
N HIS A 137 5.07 13.89 -14.83
CA HIS A 137 6.06 13.02 -15.51
C HIS A 137 5.70 11.58 -15.20
N SER A 138 5.72 10.76 -16.23
CA SER A 138 5.25 9.37 -16.15
C SER A 138 6.35 8.39 -16.49
N TYR A 139 6.40 7.31 -15.72
CA TYR A 139 7.38 6.23 -15.86
C TYR A 139 6.64 4.91 -16.02
N VAL A 140 6.76 4.30 -17.19
CA VAL A 140 6.28 2.95 -17.42
C VAL A 140 7.31 1.98 -16.87
N VAL A 141 6.87 1.09 -15.97
CA VAL A 141 7.75 0.07 -15.39
C VAL A 141 8.03 -1.00 -16.43
N MET A 142 9.30 -1.22 -16.72
CA MET A 142 9.75 -2.26 -17.64
C MET A 142 9.84 -3.62 -16.97
N GLU A 143 10.24 -3.63 -15.67
CA GLU A 143 10.39 -4.84 -14.86
C GLU A 143 10.14 -4.51 -13.38
N GLU A 144 9.35 -5.32 -12.71
CA GLU A 144 9.19 -5.26 -11.25
C GLU A 144 10.25 -6.14 -10.58
N VAL A 145 11.39 -5.56 -10.23
CA VAL A 145 12.51 -6.28 -9.62
C VAL A 145 12.17 -6.83 -8.24
N LYS A 146 11.34 -6.11 -7.49
CA LYS A 146 10.85 -6.52 -6.17
C LYS A 146 9.53 -5.84 -5.85
N ASP A 147 8.53 -6.63 -5.55
CA ASP A 147 7.27 -6.17 -4.95
C ASP A 147 7.03 -6.93 -3.64
N SER A 148 7.31 -6.30 -2.51
CA SER A 148 7.14 -6.88 -1.18
C SER A 148 6.51 -5.88 -0.23
N ARG A 149 5.44 -6.30 0.43
CA ARG A 149 4.78 -5.53 1.50
C ARG A 149 5.25 -5.94 2.90
N VAL A 150 6.20 -6.85 3.00
CA VAL A 150 6.77 -7.28 4.28
C VAL A 150 7.67 -6.20 4.83
N ILE A 151 7.28 -5.63 5.95
CA ILE A 151 8.09 -4.66 6.71
C ILE A 151 9.07 -5.45 7.57
N PRO A 152 10.38 -5.19 7.48
CA PRO A 152 11.36 -5.83 8.36
C PRO A 152 11.01 -5.60 9.83
N VAL A 153 11.13 -6.66 10.63
CA VAL A 153 10.87 -6.61 12.06
C VAL A 153 12.21 -6.76 12.78
N ASP A 154 12.69 -5.65 13.37
CA ASP A 154 13.94 -5.63 14.12
C ASP A 154 13.75 -6.27 15.49
N GLY A 155 14.81 -6.93 16.00
CA GLY A 155 14.82 -7.51 17.35
C GLY A 155 14.33 -8.96 17.46
N LEU A 156 14.21 -9.68 16.33
CA LEU A 156 13.97 -11.13 16.33
C LEU A 156 15.22 -11.94 16.66
#